data_61e81d2d35171aac4ab137f3018ba889
#
_entry.id   61e81d2d35171aac4ab137f3018ba889
#
_cell.length_a   1.000
_cell.length_b   1.000
_cell.length_c   1.000
_cell.angle_alpha   90.00
_cell.angle_beta   90.00
_cell.angle_gamma   90.00
#
_symmetry.space_group_name_H-M   'P 1'
#
loop_
_entity.id
_entity.type
_entity.pdbx_description
1 polymer ?
#
loop_
_entity_poly.entity_id
_entity_poly.type
_entity_poly.pdbx_seq_one_letter_code
_entity_poly.pdbx_strand_id
1 'polypeptide(L)'
;MTLTYVPIQQAFGLDSVWEPLYQLTVHPELFERELFQCPAVRRLKHLHHYGAGALFSPVTHSRFEHTVGVWALLRHFFPGQREWHAAAILHDIGHLPFSHTIEQALGISHHQMTEEAIAATPVSEILTRHGLAPQRIIELLNSDSPLTHRSDWLGIDHLDSFLRGTYMAGRYKLPPSEIVHRIRFHGIYMDTDEETALHLLNAVVNDNLMFLHPPFLAMDDLLSRAVHLFCYERPGMQLAIARMTDAELLSLLQSAADACPDLNGTLRVLLREPHKIESCGETDPGARKVGIRKLYLKQPLVGGLPLSSINPAAQEALGKLESLPRACYYRLRP
;
A
#
# COMPACT_ATOMS: atom_id res chain seq x y z
N MET A 1 -22.86 -18.63 -29.81
CA MET A 1 -21.86 -17.90 -28.99
C MET A 1 -21.75 -18.68 -27.71
N THR A 2 -20.63 -19.33 -27.46
CA THR A 2 -20.40 -20.07 -26.20
C THR A 2 -20.07 -19.03 -25.11
N LEU A 3 -20.92 -18.92 -24.09
CA LEU A 3 -20.63 -18.06 -22.93
C LEU A 3 -19.55 -18.74 -22.11
N THR A 4 -18.38 -18.14 -22.03
CA THR A 4 -17.29 -18.53 -21.12
C THR A 4 -17.25 -17.55 -19.96
N TYR A 5 -17.03 -18.06 -18.74
CA TYR A 5 -16.82 -17.20 -17.59
C TYR A 5 -15.55 -16.36 -17.78
N VAL A 6 -15.63 -15.08 -17.48
CA VAL A 6 -14.45 -14.22 -17.43
C VAL A 6 -13.54 -14.71 -16.28
N PRO A 7 -12.24 -14.92 -16.50
CA PRO A 7 -11.31 -15.24 -15.43
C PRO A 7 -11.32 -14.14 -14.38
N ILE A 8 -11.34 -14.51 -13.11
CA ILE A 8 -11.22 -13.59 -11.99
C ILE A 8 -9.95 -13.91 -11.20
N GLN A 9 -9.41 -12.89 -10.56
CA GLN A 9 -8.25 -13.04 -9.70
C GLN A 9 -8.55 -14.02 -8.56
N GLN A 10 -7.79 -15.11 -8.51
CA GLN A 10 -7.85 -16.08 -7.42
C GLN A 10 -6.43 -16.62 -7.16
N ALA A 11 -5.93 -16.43 -5.94
CA ALA A 11 -4.56 -16.73 -5.59
C ALA A 11 -4.39 -18.02 -4.75
N PHE A 12 -5.45 -18.83 -4.59
CA PHE A 12 -5.37 -20.03 -3.75
C PHE A 12 -6.26 -21.16 -4.31
N GLY A 13 -5.71 -22.33 -4.35
CA GLY A 13 -6.40 -23.55 -4.80
C GLY A 13 -6.54 -23.73 -6.31
N LEU A 14 -5.96 -22.84 -7.13
CA LEU A 14 -6.00 -22.90 -8.59
C LEU A 14 -4.63 -23.14 -9.20
N ASP A 15 -4.62 -23.71 -10.41
CA ASP A 15 -3.41 -23.92 -11.20
C ASP A 15 -2.89 -22.64 -11.84
N SER A 16 -3.75 -21.62 -11.98
CA SER A 16 -3.39 -20.32 -12.51
C SER A 16 -4.11 -19.20 -11.80
N VAL A 17 -3.47 -18.05 -11.75
CA VAL A 17 -3.99 -16.78 -11.21
C VAL A 17 -4.01 -15.77 -12.36
N TRP A 18 -5.14 -15.13 -12.58
CA TRP A 18 -5.27 -13.99 -13.47
C TRP A 18 -5.13 -12.69 -12.67
N GLU A 19 -4.10 -11.89 -12.98
CA GLU A 19 -3.94 -10.54 -12.43
C GLU A 19 -4.51 -9.52 -13.42
N PRO A 20 -5.67 -8.92 -13.14
CA PRO A 20 -6.43 -8.15 -14.15
C PRO A 20 -5.83 -6.80 -14.49
N LEU A 21 -5.09 -6.14 -13.57
CA LEU A 21 -4.50 -4.82 -13.82
C LEU A 21 -3.41 -4.88 -14.90
N TYR A 22 -2.58 -5.92 -14.84
CA TYR A 22 -1.47 -6.14 -15.77
C TYR A 22 -1.80 -7.16 -16.87
N GLN A 23 -2.97 -7.80 -16.79
CA GLN A 23 -3.41 -8.87 -17.70
C GLN A 23 -2.41 -10.04 -17.76
N LEU A 24 -1.83 -10.38 -16.61
CA LEU A 24 -0.87 -11.46 -16.49
C LEU A 24 -1.54 -12.74 -15.98
N THR A 25 -1.25 -13.86 -16.64
CA THR A 25 -1.57 -15.19 -16.12
C THR A 25 -0.32 -15.79 -15.50
N VAL A 26 -0.40 -16.15 -14.23
CA VAL A 26 0.71 -16.72 -13.46
C VAL A 26 0.33 -18.09 -12.95
N HIS A 27 1.26 -19.05 -13.04
CA HIS A 27 1.10 -20.41 -12.51
C HIS A 27 1.88 -20.51 -11.19
N PRO A 28 1.20 -20.47 -10.02
CA PRO A 28 1.87 -20.50 -8.72
C PRO A 28 2.49 -21.85 -8.43
N GLU A 29 3.68 -21.86 -7.84
CA GLU A 29 4.28 -23.05 -7.24
C GLU A 29 3.52 -23.47 -5.97
N LEU A 30 3.78 -24.69 -5.47
CA LEU A 30 3.07 -25.21 -4.30
C LEU A 30 3.25 -24.32 -3.06
N PHE A 31 4.48 -23.85 -2.79
CA PHE A 31 4.74 -22.98 -1.64
C PHE A 31 4.00 -21.64 -1.72
N GLU A 32 3.87 -21.09 -2.94
CA GLU A 32 3.15 -19.83 -3.17
C GLU A 32 1.65 -20.00 -2.87
N ARG A 33 1.07 -21.12 -3.32
CA ARG A 33 -0.34 -21.46 -3.00
C ARG A 33 -0.55 -21.59 -1.50
N GLU A 34 0.34 -22.30 -0.80
CA GLU A 34 0.26 -22.48 0.64
C GLU A 34 0.40 -21.15 1.39
N LEU A 35 1.31 -20.26 0.96
CA LEU A 35 1.44 -18.91 1.52
C LEU A 35 0.17 -18.07 1.30
N PHE A 36 -0.42 -18.09 0.09
CA PHE A 36 -1.69 -17.41 -0.17
C PHE A 36 -2.88 -17.97 0.62
N GLN A 37 -2.84 -19.25 1.01
CA GLN A 37 -3.86 -19.86 1.88
C GLN A 37 -3.64 -19.52 3.36
N CYS A 38 -2.44 -19.10 3.75
CA CYS A 38 -2.09 -18.78 5.12
C CYS A 38 -2.99 -17.64 5.68
N PRO A 39 -3.51 -17.76 6.91
CA PRO A 39 -4.36 -16.74 7.52
C PRO A 39 -3.76 -15.34 7.53
N ALA A 40 -2.44 -15.19 7.74
CA ALA A 40 -1.76 -13.92 7.75
C ALA A 40 -1.84 -13.21 6.37
N VAL A 41 -1.61 -13.96 5.27
CA VAL A 41 -1.76 -13.42 3.90
C VAL A 41 -3.23 -13.18 3.56
N ARG A 42 -4.13 -14.09 3.97
CA ARG A 42 -5.58 -13.94 3.75
C ARG A 42 -6.15 -12.70 4.41
N ARG A 43 -5.63 -12.34 5.58
CA ARG A 43 -6.03 -11.14 6.31
C ARG A 43 -5.87 -9.86 5.47
N LEU A 44 -4.86 -9.81 4.58
CA LEU A 44 -4.62 -8.66 3.70
C LEU A 44 -5.81 -8.31 2.82
N LYS A 45 -6.71 -9.26 2.51
CA LYS A 45 -7.96 -9.01 1.79
C LYS A 45 -8.91 -8.06 2.52
N HIS A 46 -8.75 -7.95 3.82
CA HIS A 46 -9.60 -7.16 4.71
C HIS A 46 -8.90 -5.90 5.24
N LEU A 47 -7.79 -5.50 4.61
CA LEU A 47 -7.05 -4.27 4.90
C LEU A 47 -7.02 -3.37 3.67
N HIS A 48 -7.57 -2.18 3.77
CA HIS A 48 -7.47 -1.19 2.69
C HIS A 48 -6.02 -0.71 2.52
N HIS A 49 -5.53 -0.72 1.28
CA HIS A 49 -4.17 -0.26 0.97
C HIS A 49 -4.01 1.25 1.24
N TYR A 50 -5.05 2.02 0.94
CA TYR A 50 -5.08 3.49 1.02
C TYR A 50 -5.53 4.05 2.37
N GLY A 51 -5.38 3.30 3.46
CA GLY A 51 -5.70 3.78 4.80
C GLY A 51 -7.15 4.23 4.97
N ALA A 52 -7.39 5.20 5.83
CA ALA A 52 -8.73 5.74 6.06
C ALA A 52 -9.29 6.51 4.85
N GLY A 53 -8.44 6.93 3.91
CA GLY A 53 -8.87 7.54 2.65
C GLY A 53 -9.77 6.65 1.81
N ALA A 54 -9.68 5.32 1.95
CA ALA A 54 -10.56 4.37 1.28
C ALA A 54 -12.04 4.50 1.69
N LEU A 55 -12.34 5.11 2.85
CA LEU A 55 -13.70 5.32 3.33
C LEU A 55 -14.51 6.35 2.52
N PHE A 56 -13.85 7.21 1.72
CA PHE A 56 -14.54 8.26 0.97
C PHE A 56 -14.06 8.41 -0.48
N SER A 57 -13.03 7.69 -0.90
CA SER A 57 -12.44 7.79 -2.24
C SER A 57 -12.73 6.53 -3.07
N PRO A 58 -12.56 6.58 -4.40
CA PRO A 58 -12.69 5.40 -5.26
C PRO A 58 -11.51 4.42 -5.13
N VAL A 59 -10.44 4.78 -4.41
CA VAL A 59 -9.26 3.94 -4.24
C VAL A 59 -9.46 3.01 -3.05
N THR A 60 -10.09 1.87 -3.31
CA THR A 60 -10.61 0.94 -2.29
C THR A 60 -10.00 -0.45 -2.35
N HIS A 61 -8.97 -0.66 -3.17
CA HIS A 61 -8.32 -1.97 -3.25
C HIS A 61 -7.66 -2.36 -1.92
N SER A 62 -7.67 -3.65 -1.66
CA SER A 62 -7.05 -4.18 -0.46
C SER A 62 -5.55 -4.43 -0.68
N ARG A 63 -4.84 -4.61 0.43
CA ARG A 63 -3.43 -5.04 0.39
C ARG A 63 -3.26 -6.40 -0.26
N PHE A 64 -4.28 -7.23 -0.29
CA PHE A 64 -4.23 -8.51 -0.98
C PHE A 64 -4.15 -8.34 -2.49
N GLU A 65 -4.96 -7.45 -3.12
CA GLU A 65 -4.85 -7.15 -4.55
C GLU A 65 -3.48 -6.57 -4.90
N HIS A 66 -2.96 -5.69 -4.05
CA HIS A 66 -1.59 -5.17 -4.18
C HIS A 66 -0.55 -6.31 -4.09
N THR A 67 -0.60 -7.14 -3.05
CA THR A 67 0.30 -8.29 -2.88
C THR A 67 0.29 -9.23 -4.09
N VAL A 68 -0.90 -9.54 -4.63
CA VAL A 68 -1.00 -10.39 -5.83
C VAL A 68 -0.40 -9.70 -7.05
N GLY A 69 -0.60 -8.38 -7.22
CA GLY A 69 0.02 -7.60 -8.28
C GLY A 69 1.55 -7.60 -8.20
N VAL A 70 2.10 -7.32 -7.02
CA VAL A 70 3.55 -7.34 -6.76
C VAL A 70 4.15 -8.73 -7.06
N TRP A 71 3.50 -9.80 -6.57
CA TRP A 71 3.92 -11.17 -6.83
C TRP A 71 3.85 -11.51 -8.32
N ALA A 72 2.77 -11.17 -9.01
CA ALA A 72 2.60 -11.45 -10.43
C ALA A 72 3.67 -10.74 -11.28
N LEU A 73 4.01 -9.49 -10.94
CA LEU A 73 5.08 -8.74 -11.59
C LEU A 73 6.45 -9.37 -11.33
N LEU A 74 6.75 -9.79 -10.10
CA LEU A 74 8.00 -10.50 -9.81
C LEU A 74 8.10 -11.85 -10.52
N ARG A 75 7.01 -12.60 -10.61
CA ARG A 75 6.94 -13.82 -11.40
C ARG A 75 7.18 -13.57 -12.89
N HIS A 76 6.67 -12.47 -13.41
CA HIS A 76 6.83 -12.06 -14.82
C HIS A 76 8.29 -11.69 -15.14
N PHE A 77 8.91 -10.82 -14.34
CA PHE A 77 10.25 -10.31 -14.60
C PHE A 77 11.38 -11.23 -14.11
N PHE A 78 11.13 -12.03 -13.08
CA PHE A 78 12.12 -12.86 -12.40
C PHE A 78 11.60 -14.28 -12.12
N PRO A 79 11.23 -15.06 -13.15
CA PRO A 79 10.49 -16.33 -12.99
C PRO A 79 11.20 -17.41 -12.19
N GLY A 80 12.54 -17.36 -12.05
CA GLY A 80 13.34 -18.34 -11.31
C GLY A 80 13.67 -17.96 -9.87
N GLN A 81 13.23 -16.80 -9.38
CA GLN A 81 13.68 -16.25 -8.10
C GLN A 81 12.69 -16.52 -6.96
N ARG A 82 12.65 -17.77 -6.49
CA ARG A 82 11.68 -18.25 -5.48
C ARG A 82 11.69 -17.43 -4.19
N GLU A 83 12.86 -17.00 -3.72
CA GLU A 83 12.97 -16.17 -2.50
C GLU A 83 12.30 -14.80 -2.71
N TRP A 84 12.47 -14.18 -3.88
CA TRP A 84 11.80 -12.91 -4.18
C TRP A 84 10.29 -13.08 -4.33
N HIS A 85 9.82 -14.23 -4.88
CA HIS A 85 8.38 -14.51 -4.93
C HIS A 85 7.78 -14.66 -3.53
N ALA A 86 8.49 -15.37 -2.63
CA ALA A 86 8.06 -15.47 -1.23
C ALA A 86 8.07 -14.10 -0.54
N ALA A 87 9.13 -13.29 -0.76
CA ALA A 87 9.22 -11.94 -0.23
C ALA A 87 8.05 -11.05 -0.73
N ALA A 88 7.67 -11.16 -2.02
CA ALA A 88 6.53 -10.43 -2.58
C ALA A 88 5.19 -10.82 -1.93
N ILE A 89 4.97 -12.09 -1.63
CA ILE A 89 3.74 -12.54 -0.96
C ILE A 89 3.69 -12.07 0.50
N LEU A 90 4.85 -11.92 1.14
CA LEU A 90 4.97 -11.71 2.57
C LEU A 90 5.29 -10.26 2.98
N HIS A 91 5.62 -9.36 2.05
CA HIS A 91 6.12 -8.01 2.37
C HIS A 91 5.14 -7.19 3.24
N ASP A 92 3.86 -7.42 3.08
CA ASP A 92 2.78 -6.63 3.70
C ASP A 92 2.04 -7.33 4.84
N ILE A 93 2.40 -8.59 5.20
CA ILE A 93 1.59 -9.40 6.14
C ILE A 93 1.48 -8.81 7.56
N GLY A 94 2.38 -7.93 7.93
CA GLY A 94 2.41 -7.24 9.21
C GLY A 94 1.63 -5.92 9.24
N HIS A 95 1.01 -5.50 8.14
CA HIS A 95 0.27 -4.24 8.13
C HIS A 95 -0.89 -4.21 9.13
N LEU A 96 -1.08 -3.02 9.71
CA LEU A 96 -2.13 -2.74 10.66
C LEU A 96 -3.45 -2.44 9.93
N PRO A 97 -4.60 -2.45 10.62
CA PRO A 97 -5.85 -1.94 10.06
C PRO A 97 -5.69 -0.53 9.50
N PHE A 98 -6.27 -0.29 8.33
CA PHE A 98 -6.11 0.97 7.59
C PHE A 98 -4.63 1.33 7.33
N SER A 99 -3.79 0.31 7.12
CA SER A 99 -2.39 0.47 6.70
C SER A 99 -1.56 1.32 7.68
N HIS A 100 -0.95 2.40 7.22
CA HIS A 100 -0.09 3.27 8.03
C HIS A 100 -0.85 4.21 8.96
N THR A 101 -2.17 4.33 8.82
CA THR A 101 -3.00 5.33 9.49
C THR A 101 -2.82 5.31 11.00
N ILE A 102 -2.82 4.13 11.61
CA ILE A 102 -2.85 3.96 13.08
C ILE A 102 -1.52 3.57 13.71
N GLU A 103 -0.45 3.41 12.93
CA GLU A 103 0.87 3.00 13.45
C GLU A 103 1.36 3.91 14.58
N GLN A 104 1.25 5.23 14.40
CA GLN A 104 1.70 6.18 15.41
C GLN A 104 0.83 6.14 16.67
N ALA A 105 -0.48 5.98 16.52
CA ALA A 105 -1.40 5.90 17.66
C ALA A 105 -1.15 4.66 18.51
N LEU A 106 -0.71 3.57 17.90
CA LEU A 106 -0.40 2.32 18.58
C LEU A 106 1.07 2.21 19.03
N GLY A 107 1.99 2.99 18.45
CA GLY A 107 3.43 2.84 18.67
C GLY A 107 3.99 1.53 18.10
N ILE A 108 3.36 0.97 17.04
CA ILE A 108 3.71 -0.33 16.45
C ILE A 108 4.11 -0.13 14.99
N SER A 109 5.21 -0.74 14.57
CA SER A 109 5.70 -0.74 13.19
C SER A 109 5.20 -1.97 12.44
N HIS A 110 4.61 -1.78 11.25
CA HIS A 110 4.24 -2.89 10.36
C HIS A 110 5.46 -3.69 9.89
N HIS A 111 6.63 -3.08 9.74
CA HIS A 111 7.87 -3.79 9.39
C HIS A 111 8.23 -4.82 10.46
N GLN A 112 8.24 -4.43 11.75
CA GLN A 112 8.49 -5.35 12.84
C GLN A 112 7.43 -6.46 12.88
N MET A 113 6.16 -6.12 12.73
CA MET A 113 5.06 -7.10 12.67
C MET A 113 5.21 -8.07 11.49
N THR A 114 5.73 -7.61 10.33
CA THR A 114 6.03 -8.45 9.17
C THR A 114 7.13 -9.45 9.49
N GLU A 115 8.24 -9.00 10.07
CA GLU A 115 9.36 -9.88 10.47
C GLU A 115 8.91 -10.94 11.49
N GLU A 116 8.17 -10.53 12.52
CA GLU A 116 7.59 -11.44 13.51
C GLU A 116 6.65 -12.47 12.86
N ALA A 117 5.80 -12.05 11.93
CA ALA A 117 4.87 -12.93 11.23
C ALA A 117 5.58 -13.93 10.30
N ILE A 118 6.68 -13.54 9.65
CA ILE A 118 7.50 -14.42 8.82
C ILE A 118 8.21 -15.48 9.69
N ALA A 119 8.71 -15.08 10.86
CA ALA A 119 9.39 -15.97 11.79
C ALA A 119 8.43 -16.91 12.54
N ALA A 120 7.13 -16.59 12.57
CA ALA A 120 6.12 -17.38 13.28
C ALA A 120 5.49 -18.46 12.41
N THR A 121 4.89 -19.48 13.06
CA THR A 121 4.01 -20.45 12.39
C THR A 121 2.67 -19.79 11.99
N PRO A 122 2.05 -20.19 10.87
CA PRO A 122 2.47 -21.26 9.97
C PRO A 122 3.43 -20.81 8.85
N VAL A 123 3.77 -19.52 8.72
CA VAL A 123 4.58 -19.00 7.60
C VAL A 123 5.98 -19.63 7.59
N SER A 124 6.67 -19.61 8.73
CA SER A 124 8.02 -20.20 8.86
C SER A 124 8.07 -21.69 8.51
N GLU A 125 7.04 -22.46 8.88
CA GLU A 125 6.92 -23.88 8.55
C GLU A 125 6.71 -24.11 7.05
N ILE A 126 5.85 -23.30 6.39
CA ILE A 126 5.65 -23.36 4.95
C ILE A 126 6.97 -23.09 4.23
N LEU A 127 7.65 -21.99 4.55
CA LEU A 127 8.93 -21.63 3.96
C LEU A 127 9.97 -22.74 4.12
N THR A 128 10.18 -23.21 5.33
CA THR A 128 11.18 -24.24 5.66
C THR A 128 10.90 -25.55 4.93
N ARG A 129 9.65 -26.01 4.88
CA ARG A 129 9.24 -27.22 4.17
C ARG A 129 9.58 -27.18 2.68
N HIS A 130 9.57 -26.00 2.08
CA HIS A 130 9.90 -25.77 0.67
C HIS A 130 11.36 -25.34 0.43
N GLY A 131 12.23 -25.43 1.45
CA GLY A 131 13.65 -25.12 1.35
C GLY A 131 13.95 -23.61 1.27
N LEU A 132 13.04 -22.78 1.75
CA LEU A 132 13.20 -21.33 1.88
C LEU A 132 13.48 -20.97 3.35
N ALA A 133 14.56 -20.24 3.62
CA ALA A 133 14.89 -19.81 4.97
C ALA A 133 14.11 -18.56 5.35
N PRO A 134 13.27 -18.55 6.43
CA PRO A 134 12.53 -17.37 6.86
C PRO A 134 13.42 -16.14 7.06
N GLN A 135 14.60 -16.32 7.68
CA GLN A 135 15.55 -15.23 7.91
C GLN A 135 16.03 -14.61 6.59
N ARG A 136 16.23 -15.42 5.55
CA ARG A 136 16.64 -14.91 4.22
C ARG A 136 15.55 -14.04 3.59
N ILE A 137 14.27 -14.39 3.77
CA ILE A 137 13.15 -13.57 3.30
C ILE A 137 13.12 -12.22 4.03
N ILE A 138 13.32 -12.21 5.36
CA ILE A 138 13.43 -10.98 6.17
C ILE A 138 14.59 -10.10 5.67
N GLU A 139 15.76 -10.67 5.42
CA GLU A 139 16.92 -9.95 4.87
C GLU A 139 16.61 -9.30 3.51
N LEU A 140 15.91 -10.01 2.62
CA LEU A 140 15.51 -9.49 1.31
C LEU A 140 14.55 -8.30 1.43
N LEU A 141 13.62 -8.33 2.37
CA LEU A 141 12.72 -7.20 2.63
C LEU A 141 13.45 -5.98 3.21
N ASN A 142 14.61 -6.20 3.85
CA ASN A 142 15.42 -5.16 4.45
C ASN A 142 16.61 -4.71 3.58
N SER A 143 16.72 -5.18 2.34
CA SER A 143 17.80 -4.83 1.41
C SER A 143 17.26 -4.31 0.08
N ASP A 144 18.11 -3.61 -0.67
CA ASP A 144 17.77 -3.20 -2.03
C ASP A 144 17.62 -4.43 -2.93
N SER A 145 16.52 -4.49 -3.66
CA SER A 145 16.16 -5.60 -4.53
C SER A 145 15.19 -5.11 -5.61
N PRO A 146 14.84 -5.92 -6.63
CA PRO A 146 13.79 -5.54 -7.58
C PRO A 146 12.44 -5.26 -6.90
N LEU A 147 12.19 -5.86 -5.72
CA LEU A 147 10.97 -5.65 -4.96
C LEU A 147 10.92 -4.23 -4.40
N THR A 148 11.98 -3.80 -3.70
CA THR A 148 12.02 -2.49 -3.03
C THR A 148 13.41 -1.87 -3.07
N HIS A 149 13.47 -0.54 -3.10
CA HIS A 149 14.69 0.24 -3.00
C HIS A 149 14.56 1.30 -1.89
N ARG A 150 15.60 1.46 -1.09
CA ARG A 150 15.68 2.53 -0.07
C ARG A 150 15.92 3.92 -0.68
N SER A 151 16.59 3.94 -1.83
CA SER A 151 16.86 5.16 -2.62
C SER A 151 15.66 5.55 -3.51
N ASP A 152 15.86 6.53 -4.38
CA ASP A 152 14.81 7.08 -5.27
C ASP A 152 14.50 6.19 -6.50
N TRP A 153 15.02 4.96 -6.54
CA TRP A 153 14.70 4.01 -7.61
C TRP A 153 13.34 3.36 -7.39
N LEU A 154 12.64 3.16 -8.49
CA LEU A 154 11.33 2.51 -8.47
C LEU A 154 11.50 0.99 -8.36
N GLY A 155 11.02 0.39 -7.28
CA GLY A 155 10.88 -1.06 -7.10
C GLY A 155 9.46 -1.53 -7.46
N ILE A 156 9.28 -2.85 -7.58
CA ILE A 156 8.01 -3.48 -8.01
C ILE A 156 6.88 -3.23 -7.00
N ASP A 157 7.16 -3.20 -5.71
CA ASP A 157 6.20 -2.83 -4.67
C ASP A 157 5.60 -1.43 -4.95
N HIS A 158 6.45 -0.43 -5.07
CA HIS A 158 6.01 0.93 -5.39
C HIS A 158 5.42 1.05 -6.79
N LEU A 159 5.89 0.27 -7.78
CA LEU A 159 5.30 0.24 -9.12
C LEU A 159 3.83 -0.16 -9.05
N ASP A 160 3.52 -1.28 -8.36
CA ASP A 160 2.12 -1.71 -8.24
C ASP A 160 1.29 -0.69 -7.46
N SER A 161 1.80 -0.18 -6.33
CA SER A 161 1.11 0.83 -5.53
C SER A 161 0.70 2.04 -6.37
N PHE A 162 1.65 2.65 -7.09
CA PHE A 162 1.40 3.86 -7.88
C PHE A 162 0.52 3.61 -9.10
N LEU A 163 0.73 2.51 -9.83
CA LEU A 163 -0.08 2.19 -11.01
C LEU A 163 -1.50 1.80 -10.60
N ARG A 164 -1.67 1.01 -9.56
CA ARG A 164 -2.98 0.56 -9.08
C ARG A 164 -3.79 1.72 -8.50
N GLY A 165 -3.18 2.56 -7.66
CA GLY A 165 -3.80 3.78 -7.12
C GLY A 165 -4.22 4.74 -8.22
N THR A 166 -3.33 5.05 -9.15
CA THR A 166 -3.60 5.93 -10.29
C THR A 166 -4.68 5.37 -11.22
N TYR A 167 -4.69 4.04 -11.46
CA TYR A 167 -5.71 3.36 -12.25
C TYR A 167 -7.09 3.48 -11.59
N MET A 168 -7.20 3.16 -10.31
CA MET A 168 -8.46 3.25 -9.57
C MET A 168 -8.98 4.68 -9.45
N ALA A 169 -8.08 5.66 -9.37
CA ALA A 169 -8.44 7.08 -9.39
C ALA A 169 -8.82 7.60 -10.78
N GLY A 170 -8.73 6.77 -11.85
CA GLY A 170 -9.01 7.17 -13.23
C GLY A 170 -8.02 8.20 -13.80
N ARG A 171 -6.79 8.23 -13.30
CA ARG A 171 -5.75 9.21 -13.64
C ARG A 171 -4.66 8.68 -14.58
N TYR A 172 -4.80 7.48 -15.09
CA TYR A 172 -3.86 6.88 -16.04
C TYR A 172 -4.14 7.36 -17.49
N LYS A 173 -3.06 7.42 -18.30
CA LYS A 173 -3.15 7.68 -19.74
C LYS A 173 -2.81 6.45 -20.55
N LEU A 174 -1.87 5.65 -20.09
CA LEU A 174 -1.47 4.38 -20.68
C LEU A 174 -1.89 3.24 -19.73
N PRO A 175 -2.60 2.21 -20.21
CA PRO A 175 -3.00 1.09 -19.36
C PRO A 175 -1.81 0.42 -18.68
N PRO A 176 -1.93 0.03 -17.38
CA PRO A 176 -0.84 -0.66 -16.68
C PRO A 176 -0.36 -1.93 -17.39
N SER A 177 -1.24 -2.65 -18.07
CA SER A 177 -0.88 -3.83 -18.89
C SER A 177 0.06 -3.48 -20.04
N GLU A 178 -0.08 -2.34 -20.68
CA GLU A 178 0.83 -1.88 -21.73
C GLU A 178 2.16 -1.39 -21.16
N ILE A 179 2.14 -0.72 -20.01
CA ILE A 179 3.33 -0.25 -19.31
C ILE A 179 4.25 -1.42 -18.97
N VAL A 180 3.71 -2.49 -18.40
CA VAL A 180 4.49 -3.65 -17.95
C VAL A 180 5.28 -4.30 -19.09
N HIS A 181 4.72 -4.37 -20.29
CA HIS A 181 5.43 -4.94 -21.45
C HIS A 181 6.59 -4.09 -21.97
N ARG A 182 6.70 -2.83 -21.57
CA ARG A 182 7.78 -1.91 -21.97
C ARG A 182 8.89 -1.80 -20.91
N ILE A 183 8.66 -2.38 -19.71
CA ILE A 183 9.64 -2.39 -18.62
C ILE A 183 10.64 -3.51 -18.81
N ARG A 184 11.89 -3.25 -18.45
CA ARG A 184 12.99 -4.21 -18.35
C ARG A 184 13.73 -4.00 -17.03
N PHE A 185 14.52 -4.99 -16.64
CA PHE A 185 15.38 -4.88 -15.47
C PHE A 185 16.84 -5.07 -15.85
N HIS A 186 17.70 -4.17 -15.39
CA HIS A 186 19.15 -4.31 -15.41
C HIS A 186 19.61 -4.61 -13.98
N GLY A 187 19.85 -5.89 -13.68
CA GLY A 187 20.05 -6.34 -12.31
C GLY A 187 18.78 -6.12 -11.49
N ILE A 188 18.87 -5.24 -10.49
CA ILE A 188 17.73 -4.89 -9.61
C ILE A 188 17.01 -3.61 -10.04
N TYR A 189 17.53 -2.88 -11.03
CA TYR A 189 17.02 -1.56 -11.43
C TYR A 189 16.04 -1.66 -12.59
N MET A 190 14.91 -0.97 -12.45
CA MET A 190 13.89 -0.86 -13.48
C MET A 190 14.31 0.15 -14.55
N ASP A 191 14.27 -0.26 -15.82
CA ASP A 191 14.60 0.54 -16.99
C ASP A 191 13.49 0.44 -18.05
N THR A 192 13.27 1.52 -18.80
CA THR A 192 12.25 1.55 -19.86
C THR A 192 12.56 2.65 -20.87
N ASP A 193 11.74 2.82 -21.91
CA ASP A 193 11.79 3.98 -22.80
C ASP A 193 11.30 5.26 -22.08
N GLU A 194 11.70 6.43 -22.64
CA GLU A 194 11.42 7.73 -22.03
C GLU A 194 9.92 8.04 -21.92
N GLU A 195 9.12 7.65 -22.92
CA GLU A 195 7.67 7.85 -22.90
C GLU A 195 7.03 7.08 -21.73
N THR A 196 7.37 5.81 -21.61
CA THR A 196 6.89 4.95 -20.52
C THR A 196 7.38 5.44 -19.15
N ALA A 197 8.63 5.87 -19.06
CA ALA A 197 9.21 6.47 -17.85
C ALA A 197 8.44 7.71 -17.39
N LEU A 198 8.01 8.57 -18.32
CA LEU A 198 7.15 9.72 -18.00
C LEU A 198 5.77 9.29 -17.51
N HIS A 199 5.17 8.21 -18.04
CA HIS A 199 3.92 7.67 -17.51
C HIS A 199 4.10 7.14 -16.08
N LEU A 200 5.19 6.45 -15.79
CA LEU A 200 5.53 5.98 -14.45
C LEU A 200 5.73 7.14 -13.47
N LEU A 201 6.49 8.16 -13.88
CA LEU A 201 6.67 9.37 -13.05
C LEU A 201 5.34 10.09 -12.79
N ASN A 202 4.46 10.17 -13.80
CA ASN A 202 3.12 10.74 -13.61
C ASN A 202 2.29 9.93 -12.60
N ALA A 203 2.43 8.59 -12.56
CA ALA A 203 1.78 7.77 -11.54
C ALA A 203 2.33 8.10 -10.14
N VAL A 204 3.65 8.24 -9.97
CA VAL A 204 4.29 8.67 -8.72
C VAL A 204 3.78 10.04 -8.28
N VAL A 205 3.70 11.01 -9.20
CA VAL A 205 3.20 12.37 -8.91
C VAL A 205 1.73 12.33 -8.50
N ASN A 206 0.88 11.62 -9.24
CA ASN A 206 -0.55 11.50 -8.94
C ASN A 206 -0.80 10.86 -7.58
N ASP A 207 -0.06 9.79 -7.26
CA ASP A 207 -0.17 9.09 -5.98
C ASP A 207 0.21 10.02 -4.82
N ASN A 208 1.37 10.72 -4.90
CA ASN A 208 1.75 11.71 -3.90
C ASN A 208 0.68 12.79 -3.72
N LEU A 209 0.20 13.40 -4.81
CA LEU A 209 -0.81 14.47 -4.75
C LEU A 209 -2.14 13.97 -4.16
N MET A 210 -2.49 12.71 -4.39
CA MET A 210 -3.69 12.11 -3.83
C MET A 210 -3.51 11.82 -2.35
N PHE A 211 -2.42 11.15 -1.96
CA PHE A 211 -2.09 10.83 -0.58
C PHE A 211 -1.93 12.06 0.31
N LEU A 212 -1.35 13.14 -0.25
CA LEU A 212 -1.08 14.39 0.44
C LEU A 212 -2.25 15.39 0.35
N HIS A 213 -3.35 14.99 -0.30
CA HIS A 213 -4.54 15.83 -0.36
C HIS A 213 -5.12 16.02 1.06
N PRO A 214 -5.40 17.25 1.51
CA PRO A 214 -5.82 17.52 2.89
C PRO A 214 -6.95 16.65 3.44
N PRO A 215 -8.05 16.36 2.70
CA PRO A 215 -9.06 15.40 3.13
C PRO A 215 -8.53 13.99 3.42
N PHE A 216 -7.60 13.45 2.64
CA PHE A 216 -6.99 12.13 2.92
C PHE A 216 -6.22 12.15 4.23
N LEU A 217 -5.34 13.14 4.39
CA LEU A 217 -4.57 13.32 5.62
C LEU A 217 -5.48 13.56 6.84
N ALA A 218 -6.57 14.29 6.65
CA ALA A 218 -7.55 14.52 7.73
C ALA A 218 -8.29 13.22 8.13
N MET A 219 -8.65 12.36 7.18
CA MET A 219 -9.26 11.06 7.46
C MET A 219 -8.32 10.16 8.27
N ASP A 220 -7.05 10.14 7.90
CA ASP A 220 -6.03 9.38 8.63
C ASP A 220 -5.81 9.95 10.04
N ASP A 221 -5.74 11.27 10.21
CA ASP A 221 -5.65 11.91 11.54
C ASP A 221 -6.87 11.61 12.41
N LEU A 222 -8.07 11.69 11.86
CA LEU A 222 -9.30 11.40 12.59
C LEU A 222 -9.37 9.95 13.06
N LEU A 223 -9.01 8.98 12.20
CA LEU A 223 -8.99 7.57 12.60
C LEU A 223 -7.88 7.30 13.64
N SER A 224 -6.71 7.87 13.44
CA SER A 224 -5.60 7.79 14.42
C SER A 224 -6.01 8.33 15.79
N ARG A 225 -6.73 9.45 15.83
CA ARG A 225 -7.30 10.04 17.06
C ARG A 225 -8.37 9.15 17.68
N ALA A 226 -9.25 8.56 16.89
CA ALA A 226 -10.26 7.61 17.39
C ALA A 226 -9.61 6.41 18.10
N VAL A 227 -8.57 5.85 17.49
CA VAL A 227 -7.80 4.75 18.09
C VAL A 227 -7.06 5.20 19.35
N HIS A 228 -6.46 6.40 19.32
CA HIS A 228 -5.78 6.95 20.49
C HIS A 228 -6.76 7.15 21.68
N LEU A 229 -7.93 7.74 21.45
CA LEU A 229 -8.97 7.91 22.49
C LEU A 229 -9.39 6.54 23.06
N PHE A 230 -9.62 5.55 22.18
CA PHE A 230 -9.98 4.21 22.62
C PHE A 230 -8.90 3.55 23.48
N CYS A 231 -7.62 3.64 23.06
CA CYS A 231 -6.50 3.03 23.79
C CYS A 231 -6.20 3.77 25.11
N TYR A 232 -6.46 5.07 25.18
CA TYR A 232 -6.31 5.84 26.42
C TYR A 232 -7.23 5.30 27.53
N GLU A 233 -8.47 5.01 27.19
CA GLU A 233 -9.45 4.43 28.12
C GLU A 233 -9.21 2.92 28.40
N ARG A 234 -8.48 2.24 27.50
CA ARG A 234 -8.25 0.78 27.53
C ARG A 234 -6.80 0.44 27.24
N PRO A 235 -5.88 0.70 28.21
CA PRO A 235 -4.46 0.41 28.04
C PRO A 235 -4.22 -1.10 27.83
N GLY A 236 -3.24 -1.42 26.96
CA GLY A 236 -2.86 -2.80 26.65
C GLY A 236 -3.56 -3.40 25.41
N MET A 237 -4.47 -2.66 24.77
CA MET A 237 -5.18 -3.15 23.57
C MET A 237 -4.38 -3.00 22.26
N GLN A 238 -3.26 -2.30 22.26
CA GLN A 238 -2.50 -1.90 21.07
C GLN A 238 -2.16 -3.10 20.17
N LEU A 239 -1.59 -4.17 20.73
CA LEU A 239 -1.20 -5.34 19.96
C LEU A 239 -2.41 -6.13 19.43
N ALA A 240 -3.50 -6.18 20.18
CA ALA A 240 -4.73 -6.79 19.72
C ALA A 240 -5.32 -6.03 18.53
N ILE A 241 -5.36 -4.69 18.61
CA ILE A 241 -5.82 -3.82 17.53
C ILE A 241 -4.93 -3.98 16.28
N ALA A 242 -3.61 -4.03 16.43
CA ALA A 242 -2.69 -4.17 15.31
C ALA A 242 -2.93 -5.43 14.46
N ARG A 243 -3.53 -6.47 15.04
CA ARG A 243 -3.84 -7.74 14.38
C ARG A 243 -5.26 -7.84 13.80
N MET A 244 -6.11 -6.84 14.04
CA MET A 244 -7.48 -6.78 13.52
C MET A 244 -7.50 -6.54 12.01
N THR A 245 -8.65 -6.76 11.41
CA THR A 245 -9.03 -6.23 10.10
C THR A 245 -9.62 -4.84 10.25
N ASP A 246 -9.80 -4.11 9.14
CA ASP A 246 -10.43 -2.78 9.15
C ASP A 246 -11.85 -2.82 9.73
N ALA A 247 -12.63 -3.84 9.34
CA ALA A 247 -14.00 -4.01 9.82
C ALA A 247 -14.06 -4.31 11.31
N GLU A 248 -13.16 -5.15 11.83
CA GLU A 248 -13.07 -5.46 13.26
C GLU A 248 -12.69 -4.22 14.07
N LEU A 249 -11.72 -3.42 13.59
CA LEU A 249 -11.37 -2.17 14.24
C LEU A 249 -12.56 -1.19 14.28
N LEU A 250 -13.24 -0.97 13.15
CA LEU A 250 -14.40 -0.08 13.12
C LEU A 250 -15.50 -0.55 14.05
N SER A 251 -15.80 -1.85 14.07
CA SER A 251 -16.79 -2.45 14.97
C SER A 251 -16.42 -2.24 16.44
N LEU A 252 -15.14 -2.43 16.78
CA LEU A 252 -14.63 -2.18 18.13
C LEU A 252 -14.81 -0.72 18.55
N LEU A 253 -14.40 0.22 17.69
CA LEU A 253 -14.52 1.65 17.98
C LEU A 253 -15.99 2.08 18.10
N GLN A 254 -16.88 1.58 17.22
CA GLN A 254 -18.32 1.88 17.27
C GLN A 254 -18.96 1.35 18.54
N SER A 255 -18.59 0.14 19.00
CA SER A 255 -19.14 -0.42 20.26
C SER A 255 -18.74 0.39 21.51
N ALA A 256 -17.65 1.17 21.43
CA ALA A 256 -17.19 2.03 22.53
C ALA A 256 -17.71 3.49 22.41
N ALA A 257 -18.30 3.85 21.28
CA ALA A 257 -18.66 5.24 20.97
C ALA A 257 -19.76 5.81 21.91
N ASP A 258 -20.68 4.98 22.36
CA ASP A 258 -21.79 5.42 23.24
C ASP A 258 -21.28 5.92 24.60
N ALA A 259 -20.15 5.40 25.07
CA ALA A 259 -19.54 5.80 26.34
C ALA A 259 -18.58 7.00 26.21
N CYS A 260 -18.23 7.42 24.98
CA CYS A 260 -17.26 8.48 24.73
C CYS A 260 -17.75 9.44 23.63
N PRO A 261 -18.32 10.62 24.00
CA PRO A 261 -18.86 11.59 23.03
C PRO A 261 -17.85 12.04 21.97
N ASP A 262 -16.57 12.21 22.33
CA ASP A 262 -15.52 12.62 21.39
C ASP A 262 -15.23 11.53 20.36
N LEU A 263 -15.21 10.27 20.79
CA LEU A 263 -15.06 9.12 19.89
C LEU A 263 -16.28 9.04 18.95
N ASN A 264 -17.48 9.17 19.48
CA ASN A 264 -18.70 9.16 18.68
C ASN A 264 -18.71 10.27 17.62
N GLY A 265 -18.37 11.51 18.03
CA GLY A 265 -18.26 12.65 17.11
C GLY A 265 -17.23 12.41 15.99
N THR A 266 -16.06 11.85 16.34
CA THR A 266 -15.01 11.52 15.37
C THR A 266 -15.46 10.44 14.39
N LEU A 267 -16.07 9.36 14.86
CA LEU A 267 -16.56 8.28 14.00
C LEU A 267 -17.71 8.72 13.09
N ARG A 268 -18.56 9.63 13.57
CA ARG A 268 -19.62 10.21 12.75
C ARG A 268 -19.06 10.95 11.54
N VAL A 269 -18.01 11.78 11.73
CA VAL A 269 -17.34 12.46 10.61
C VAL A 269 -16.70 11.45 9.67
N LEU A 270 -15.92 10.51 10.20
CA LEU A 270 -15.24 9.49 9.39
C LEU A 270 -16.20 8.68 8.51
N LEU A 271 -17.33 8.24 9.06
CA LEU A 271 -18.16 7.23 8.40
C LEU A 271 -19.38 7.81 7.68
N ARG A 272 -19.84 9.00 8.08
CA ARG A 272 -21.12 9.55 7.59
C ARG A 272 -21.03 10.98 7.08
N GLU A 273 -20.09 11.79 7.60
CA GLU A 273 -20.02 13.23 7.32
C GLU A 273 -18.61 13.69 6.83
N PRO A 274 -17.90 12.94 5.95
CA PRO A 274 -16.56 13.36 5.48
C PRO A 274 -16.59 14.71 4.74
N HIS A 275 -17.77 15.12 4.23
CA HIS A 275 -17.98 16.42 3.61
C HIS A 275 -17.81 17.61 4.58
N LYS A 276 -17.77 17.37 5.88
CA LYS A 276 -17.46 18.39 6.89
C LYS A 276 -15.98 18.69 7.02
N ILE A 277 -15.12 17.87 6.45
CA ILE A 277 -13.67 18.11 6.44
C ILE A 277 -13.37 19.23 5.44
N GLU A 278 -12.75 20.30 5.89
CA GLU A 278 -12.39 21.47 5.09
C GLU A 278 -10.91 21.81 5.29
N SER A 279 -10.21 22.02 4.17
CA SER A 279 -8.85 22.58 4.21
C SER A 279 -8.91 24.02 4.72
N CYS A 280 -7.96 24.39 5.57
CA CYS A 280 -7.90 25.74 6.15
C CYS A 280 -6.45 26.20 6.32
N GLY A 281 -6.27 27.47 6.72
CA GLY A 281 -4.98 28.01 7.10
C GLY A 281 -4.58 27.64 8.54
N GLU A 282 -3.29 27.83 8.86
CA GLU A 282 -2.76 27.55 10.20
C GLU A 282 -3.43 28.37 11.31
N THR A 283 -3.80 29.62 10.99
CA THR A 283 -4.38 30.59 11.92
C THR A 283 -5.92 30.54 11.97
N ASP A 284 -6.55 29.70 11.17
CA ASP A 284 -8.00 29.62 11.14
C ASP A 284 -8.56 29.02 12.43
N PRO A 285 -9.72 29.49 12.93
CA PRO A 285 -10.34 28.92 14.11
C PRO A 285 -10.64 27.43 13.93
N GLY A 286 -10.21 26.62 14.90
CA GLY A 286 -10.39 25.16 14.88
C GLY A 286 -9.46 24.41 13.94
N ALA A 287 -8.41 25.07 13.39
CA ALA A 287 -7.42 24.43 12.56
C ALA A 287 -6.69 23.29 13.28
N ARG A 288 -6.57 22.15 12.62
CA ARG A 288 -5.80 20.97 13.06
C ARG A 288 -4.66 20.75 12.09
N LYS A 289 -3.44 20.65 12.62
CA LYS A 289 -2.23 20.38 11.83
C LYS A 289 -2.02 18.89 11.62
N VAL A 290 -1.77 18.50 10.37
CA VAL A 290 -1.33 17.15 10.02
C VAL A 290 0.01 17.22 9.31
N GLY A 291 1.01 16.55 9.86
CA GLY A 291 2.34 16.46 9.27
C GLY A 291 2.39 15.43 8.13
N ILE A 292 3.08 15.76 7.06
CA ILE A 292 3.37 14.84 5.98
C ILE A 292 4.55 13.96 6.39
N ARG A 293 4.32 12.65 6.51
CA ARG A 293 5.34 11.70 7.00
C ARG A 293 6.28 11.24 5.91
N LYS A 294 5.78 11.04 4.69
CA LYS A 294 6.55 10.45 3.59
C LYS A 294 6.20 11.15 2.29
N LEU A 295 7.21 11.34 1.48
CA LEU A 295 7.12 11.85 0.12
C LEU A 295 7.93 10.91 -0.76
N TYR A 296 7.33 10.44 -1.85
CA TYR A 296 7.99 9.53 -2.77
C TYR A 296 8.55 10.30 -3.97
N LEU A 297 9.87 10.27 -4.12
CA LEU A 297 10.59 10.85 -5.26
C LEU A 297 11.11 9.75 -6.20
N LYS A 298 10.37 8.64 -6.29
CA LYS A 298 10.76 7.46 -7.06
C LYS A 298 10.73 7.73 -8.56
N GLN A 299 11.72 7.19 -9.29
CA GLN A 299 11.79 7.27 -10.74
C GLN A 299 12.42 5.99 -11.34
N PRO A 300 12.07 5.63 -12.59
CA PRO A 300 12.76 4.59 -13.33
C PRO A 300 14.04 5.11 -13.97
N LEU A 301 14.84 4.19 -14.52
CA LEU A 301 15.93 4.49 -15.44
C LEU A 301 15.43 4.53 -16.89
N VAL A 302 16.16 5.25 -17.73
CA VAL A 302 16.02 5.26 -19.18
C VAL A 302 17.43 5.09 -19.78
N GLY A 303 17.70 3.92 -20.37
CA GLY A 303 19.03 3.59 -20.87
C GLY A 303 20.13 3.62 -19.79
N GLY A 304 19.78 3.23 -18.55
CA GLY A 304 20.68 3.22 -17.40
C GLY A 304 20.86 4.56 -16.69
N LEU A 305 20.20 5.64 -17.14
CA LEU A 305 20.28 6.97 -16.53
C LEU A 305 18.97 7.33 -15.82
N PRO A 306 19.01 8.11 -14.71
CA PRO A 306 17.81 8.63 -14.07
C PRO A 306 16.96 9.44 -15.03
N LEU A 307 15.65 9.23 -15.08
CA LEU A 307 14.76 10.00 -15.96
C LEU A 307 14.93 11.51 -15.76
N SER A 308 15.08 11.98 -14.53
CA SER A 308 15.27 13.41 -14.21
C SER A 308 16.58 14.00 -14.76
N SER A 309 17.58 13.18 -15.05
CA SER A 309 18.87 13.65 -15.62
C SER A 309 18.82 13.88 -17.12
N ILE A 310 17.83 13.28 -17.81
CA ILE A 310 17.71 13.34 -19.28
C ILE A 310 16.46 14.09 -19.75
N ASN A 311 15.46 14.25 -18.89
CA ASN A 311 14.21 14.91 -19.22
C ASN A 311 13.92 16.10 -18.28
N PRO A 312 13.96 17.35 -18.78
CA PRO A 312 13.72 18.55 -17.96
C PRO A 312 12.33 18.60 -17.30
N ALA A 313 11.28 18.07 -17.96
CA ALA A 313 9.94 18.04 -17.37
C ALA A 313 9.85 17.07 -16.18
N ALA A 314 10.60 15.95 -16.23
CA ALA A 314 10.71 15.04 -15.12
C ALA A 314 11.45 15.66 -13.92
N GLN A 315 12.54 16.39 -14.19
CA GLN A 315 13.27 17.12 -13.16
C GLN A 315 12.38 18.19 -12.50
N GLU A 316 11.61 18.94 -13.29
CA GLU A 316 10.67 19.96 -12.78
C GLU A 316 9.56 19.32 -11.93
N ALA A 317 9.00 18.19 -12.37
CA ALA A 317 7.94 17.48 -11.65
C ALA A 317 8.41 16.99 -10.27
N LEU A 318 9.60 16.37 -10.19
CA LEU A 318 10.20 15.95 -8.92
C LEU A 318 10.53 17.14 -8.01
N GLY A 319 11.08 18.23 -8.56
CA GLY A 319 11.34 19.45 -7.80
C GLY A 319 10.07 20.08 -7.22
N LYS A 320 8.95 20.05 -7.97
CA LYS A 320 7.64 20.49 -7.46
C LYS A 320 7.15 19.59 -6.32
N LEU A 321 7.29 18.29 -6.43
CA LEU A 321 6.95 17.37 -5.33
C LEU A 321 7.79 17.64 -4.08
N GLU A 322 9.10 17.81 -4.25
CA GLU A 322 10.03 18.08 -3.15
C GLU A 322 9.70 19.38 -2.42
N SER A 323 9.20 20.38 -3.15
CA SER A 323 8.80 21.69 -2.62
C SER A 323 7.42 21.73 -1.94
N LEU A 324 6.68 20.61 -1.93
CA LEU A 324 5.38 20.55 -1.26
C LEU A 324 5.49 20.87 0.24
N PRO A 325 4.50 21.59 0.82
CA PRO A 325 4.44 21.84 2.25
C PRO A 325 4.57 20.54 3.07
N ARG A 326 5.31 20.57 4.16
CA ARG A 326 5.51 19.39 5.04
C ARG A 326 4.38 19.20 6.06
N ALA A 327 3.37 20.05 6.03
CA ALA A 327 2.14 19.92 6.81
C ALA A 327 0.96 20.55 6.07
N CYS A 328 -0.22 20.05 6.34
CA CYS A 328 -1.47 20.70 5.96
C CYS A 328 -2.32 20.98 7.19
N TYR A 329 -3.35 21.79 7.02
CA TYR A 329 -4.30 22.16 8.06
C TYR A 329 -5.72 21.88 7.58
N TYR A 330 -6.53 21.33 8.48
CA TYR A 330 -7.94 21.11 8.23
C TYR A 330 -8.78 21.51 9.45
N ARG A 331 -10.05 21.77 9.24
CA ARG A 331 -11.06 21.94 10.29
C ARG A 331 -12.31 21.16 9.97
N LEU A 332 -13.15 20.97 10.97
CA LEU A 332 -14.47 20.39 10.79
C LEU A 332 -15.50 21.50 10.78
N ARG A 333 -16.33 21.54 9.72
CA ARG A 333 -17.50 22.43 9.69
C ARG A 333 -18.51 22.02 10.77
N PRO A 334 -19.24 22.97 11.33
CA PRO A 334 -20.30 22.70 12.31
C PRO A 334 -21.35 21.70 11.84
#